data_54e152e0ef8cbaf3e448b49ba3bfe621
#
_entry.id   54e152e0ef8cbaf3e448b49ba3bfe621
#
_cell.length_a   1.000
_cell.length_b   1.000
_cell.length_c   1.000
_cell.angle_alpha   90.00
_cell.angle_beta   90.00
_cell.angle_gamma   90.00
#
_symmetry.space_group_name_H-M   'P 1'
#
loop_
_entity.id
_entity.type
_entity.pdbx_description
1 polymer ?
#
loop_
_entity_poly.entity_id
_entity_poly.type
_entity_poly.pdbx_seq_one_letter_code
_entity_poly.pdbx_strand_id
1 'polypeptide(L)'
;MNKPAPPNPPAPFSCTYTPNVPELLQQLRCTIALSTYQAGKVVLLSSVDGERLIQLPRSFKKPMGIALKGPQMAIATQDEVHLLTNSPGLAAHYPSKPGTYDALFMPRATFYTGQIDIHDLEWGDDGLYAVNTSFSCICKIDEHFSFTPVWKPSFVSQLSHEDRCHLNGMAMQNGHPRYATAFNQGDTRQSWRENITKTGVVIDIESGEALLEGLAMPHSPRLYDGQLYVLLSATGELIRVAPEDGSYDVVARLNSFVRGLGRCGDYAFIGLSRLRANSSTFAKLPMEHQARQAGIAIVHLPTGATVGQIRYQTSVDEIYDILILPGLQRPNLLNTEQEAHKLGLSIPEKTYWARPETE
;
A
#
# COMPACT_ATOMS: atom_id res chain seq x y z
N MET A 1 -11.31 20.18 46.35
CA MET A 1 -10.21 19.80 45.44
C MET A 1 -10.81 19.59 44.05
N ASN A 2 -10.57 20.50 43.11
CA ASN A 2 -11.02 20.34 41.74
C ASN A 2 -10.22 19.21 41.10
N LYS A 3 -10.90 18.18 40.58
CA LYS A 3 -10.27 17.17 39.72
C LYS A 3 -9.68 17.90 38.50
N PRO A 4 -8.44 17.63 38.13
CA PRO A 4 -7.90 18.17 36.89
C PRO A 4 -8.81 17.77 35.71
N ALA A 5 -9.04 18.70 34.79
CA ALA A 5 -9.79 18.42 33.59
C ALA A 5 -9.11 17.25 32.82
N PRO A 6 -9.88 16.33 32.21
CA PRO A 6 -9.29 15.26 31.44
C PRO A 6 -8.42 15.87 30.32
N PRO A 7 -7.26 15.26 30.00
CA PRO A 7 -6.40 15.76 28.93
C PRO A 7 -7.19 15.79 27.60
N ASN A 8 -7.00 16.84 26.82
CA ASN A 8 -7.62 16.93 25.50
C ASN A 8 -7.26 15.68 24.68
N PRO A 9 -8.20 15.13 23.93
CA PRO A 9 -7.88 13.99 23.05
C PRO A 9 -6.77 14.37 22.06
N PRO A 10 -5.86 13.44 21.72
CA PRO A 10 -4.80 13.70 20.77
C PRO A 10 -5.38 14.18 19.42
N ALA A 11 -4.66 15.07 18.75
CA ALA A 11 -5.08 15.58 17.44
C ALA A 11 -5.21 14.42 16.40
N PRO A 12 -6.05 14.57 15.35
CA PRO A 12 -6.14 13.59 14.29
C PRO A 12 -4.75 13.29 13.67
N PHE A 13 -4.49 12.02 13.35
CA PHE A 13 -3.22 11.52 12.83
C PHE A 13 -2.01 11.75 13.74
N SER A 14 -2.22 11.94 15.04
CA SER A 14 -1.10 11.98 15.99
C SER A 14 -0.30 10.68 15.92
N CYS A 15 1.02 10.82 15.83
CA CYS A 15 1.94 9.68 15.83
C CYS A 15 3.18 10.00 16.68
N THR A 16 3.81 8.97 17.17
CA THR A 16 5.17 9.01 17.73
C THR A 16 6.11 8.28 16.78
N TYR A 17 7.38 8.63 16.79
CA TYR A 17 8.39 7.98 15.95
C TYR A 17 9.73 7.93 16.66
N THR A 18 10.58 6.97 16.28
CA THR A 18 11.96 6.92 16.75
C THR A 18 12.72 8.14 16.22
N PRO A 19 13.58 8.78 17.04
CA PRO A 19 14.18 10.10 16.72
C PRO A 19 14.95 10.15 15.39
N ASN A 20 15.54 9.05 14.96
CA ASN A 20 16.31 8.95 13.71
C ASN A 20 15.45 8.85 12.43
N VAL A 21 14.14 8.63 12.52
CA VAL A 21 13.28 8.42 11.33
C VAL A 21 13.23 9.65 10.41
N PRO A 22 13.07 10.89 10.91
CA PRO A 22 13.08 12.05 10.02
C PRO A 22 14.41 12.21 9.27
N GLU A 23 15.53 12.03 9.96
CA GLU A 23 16.86 12.08 9.36
C GLU A 23 17.05 11.01 8.29
N LEU A 24 16.62 9.76 8.57
CA LEU A 24 16.70 8.66 7.63
C LEU A 24 15.89 8.94 6.35
N LEU A 25 14.65 9.45 6.45
CA LEU A 25 13.85 9.81 5.30
C LEU A 25 14.50 10.94 4.47
N GLN A 26 15.12 11.90 5.13
CA GLN A 26 15.85 12.98 4.47
C GLN A 26 17.10 12.45 3.73
N GLN A 27 17.89 11.60 4.37
CA GLN A 27 19.08 10.97 3.78
C GLN A 27 18.72 10.10 2.55
N LEU A 28 17.65 9.31 2.67
CA LEU A 28 17.13 8.50 1.58
C LEU A 28 16.42 9.32 0.49
N ARG A 29 16.15 10.60 0.75
CA ARG A 29 15.41 11.49 -0.13
C ARG A 29 14.11 10.85 -0.62
N CYS A 30 13.32 10.37 0.29
CA CYS A 30 12.07 9.69 -0.04
C CYS A 30 10.90 10.14 0.84
N THR A 31 9.71 9.98 0.29
CA THR A 31 8.44 10.11 1.00
C THR A 31 7.75 8.76 1.03
N ILE A 32 7.13 8.43 2.15
CA ILE A 32 6.27 7.26 2.28
C ILE A 32 4.85 7.67 1.92
N ALA A 33 4.23 6.99 0.95
CA ALA A 33 2.79 7.04 0.72
C ALA A 33 2.18 5.77 1.31
N LEU A 34 1.16 5.91 2.15
CA LEU A 34 0.44 4.77 2.70
C LEU A 34 -1.06 4.92 2.49
N SER A 35 -1.75 3.82 2.27
CA SER A 35 -3.21 3.76 2.24
C SER A 35 -3.77 3.17 3.53
N THR A 36 -4.95 3.68 3.92
CA THR A 36 -5.65 3.27 5.15
C THR A 36 -7.10 2.97 4.79
N TYR A 37 -7.43 1.71 4.62
CA TYR A 37 -8.75 1.27 4.16
C TYR A 37 -9.89 1.83 5.02
N GLN A 38 -9.78 1.71 6.35
CA GLN A 38 -10.84 2.12 7.28
C GLN A 38 -10.87 3.61 7.51
N ALA A 39 -9.72 4.25 7.68
CA ALA A 39 -9.64 5.69 7.87
C ALA A 39 -9.95 6.45 6.57
N GLY A 40 -10.01 5.77 5.42
CA GLY A 40 -10.33 6.38 4.12
C GLY A 40 -9.33 7.44 3.71
N LYS A 41 -8.04 7.20 3.92
CA LYS A 41 -6.98 8.16 3.62
C LYS A 41 -5.80 7.53 2.88
N VAL A 42 -5.24 8.28 1.97
CA VAL A 42 -3.84 8.15 1.56
C VAL A 42 -3.07 9.23 2.32
N VAL A 43 -2.00 8.83 3.01
CA VAL A 43 -1.17 9.74 3.82
C VAL A 43 0.23 9.77 3.26
N LEU A 44 0.73 10.95 2.95
CA LEU A 44 2.12 11.19 2.59
C LEU A 44 2.91 11.55 3.85
N LEU A 45 3.96 10.80 4.13
CA LEU A 45 4.87 11.00 5.27
C LEU A 45 6.25 11.37 4.76
N SER A 46 6.75 12.53 5.14
CA SER A 46 8.04 13.03 4.69
C SER A 46 8.79 13.78 5.78
N SER A 47 10.06 14.07 5.52
CA SER A 47 10.87 14.97 6.33
C SER A 47 11.66 15.91 5.43
N VAL A 48 11.64 17.21 5.73
CA VAL A 48 12.37 18.24 4.97
C VAL A 48 13.56 18.81 5.74
N ASP A 49 13.58 18.65 7.07
CA ASP A 49 14.60 19.21 7.95
C ASP A 49 15.43 18.15 8.69
N GLY A 50 15.09 16.87 8.54
CA GLY A 50 15.72 15.77 9.26
C GLY A 50 15.36 15.67 10.74
N GLU A 51 14.53 16.56 11.25
CA GLU A 51 14.14 16.63 12.67
C GLU A 51 12.69 16.21 12.88
N ARG A 52 11.80 16.53 11.93
CA ARG A 52 10.35 16.36 12.08
C ARG A 52 9.74 15.61 10.92
N LEU A 53 8.75 14.78 11.24
CA LEU A 53 7.86 14.20 10.25
C LEU A 53 6.74 15.19 9.90
N ILE A 54 6.46 15.26 8.61
CA ILE A 54 5.32 15.98 8.04
C ILE A 54 4.35 14.94 7.50
N GLN A 55 3.07 15.13 7.78
CA GLN A 55 1.99 14.27 7.31
C GLN A 55 1.01 15.06 6.46
N LEU A 56 0.58 14.47 5.35
CA LEU A 56 -0.40 15.04 4.45
C LEU A 56 -1.48 14.00 4.14
N PRO A 57 -2.55 13.90 4.96
CA PRO A 57 -3.67 13.01 4.67
C PRO A 57 -4.56 13.57 3.56
N ARG A 58 -5.04 12.68 2.67
CA ARG A 58 -6.02 12.96 1.61
C ARG A 58 -7.12 11.91 1.60
N SER A 59 -8.37 12.34 1.50
CA SER A 59 -9.53 11.45 1.53
C SER A 59 -9.65 10.64 0.25
N PHE A 60 -9.87 9.34 0.39
CA PHE A 60 -10.25 8.43 -0.67
C PHE A 60 -11.19 7.39 -0.09
N LYS A 61 -12.13 6.88 -0.88
CA LYS A 61 -13.10 5.89 -0.42
C LYS A 61 -12.44 4.52 -0.27
N LYS A 62 -12.07 4.13 0.96
CA LYS A 62 -11.40 2.86 1.25
C LYS A 62 -10.19 2.60 0.33
N PRO A 63 -9.17 3.44 0.34
CA PRO A 63 -8.02 3.24 -0.53
C PRO A 63 -7.24 1.98 -0.16
N MET A 64 -6.81 1.25 -1.18
CA MET A 64 -6.14 -0.04 -1.08
C MET A 64 -4.76 0.02 -1.75
N GLY A 65 -4.52 -0.75 -2.81
CA GLY A 65 -3.24 -0.74 -3.52
C GLY A 65 -2.88 0.62 -4.13
N ILE A 66 -1.59 0.97 -4.11
CA ILE A 66 -1.04 2.19 -4.70
C ILE A 66 0.14 1.80 -5.58
N ALA A 67 0.17 2.29 -6.83
CA ALA A 67 1.27 2.04 -7.78
C ALA A 67 1.84 3.34 -8.35
N LEU A 68 3.14 3.34 -8.67
CA LEU A 68 3.86 4.47 -9.28
C LEU A 68 4.67 4.00 -10.47
N LYS A 69 4.54 4.70 -11.61
CA LYS A 69 5.42 4.52 -12.79
C LYS A 69 5.78 5.89 -13.35
N GLY A 70 7.05 6.28 -13.17
CA GLY A 70 7.49 7.62 -13.56
C GLY A 70 6.66 8.71 -12.85
N PRO A 71 6.00 9.63 -13.60
CA PRO A 71 5.18 10.66 -12.99
C PRO A 71 3.76 10.19 -12.61
N GLN A 72 3.34 8.99 -12.99
CA GLN A 72 1.98 8.50 -12.84
C GLN A 72 1.81 7.69 -11.56
N MET A 73 0.81 8.05 -10.76
CA MET A 73 0.36 7.31 -9.58
C MET A 73 -1.04 6.76 -9.83
N ALA A 74 -1.26 5.49 -9.49
CA ALA A 74 -2.58 4.88 -9.47
C ALA A 74 -2.97 4.55 -8.02
N ILE A 75 -4.21 4.78 -7.65
CA ILE A 75 -4.76 4.49 -6.32
C ILE A 75 -6.05 3.70 -6.50
N ALA A 76 -6.06 2.45 -6.04
CA ALA A 76 -7.28 1.67 -5.96
C ALA A 76 -8.14 2.12 -4.78
N THR A 77 -9.45 2.21 -4.99
CA THR A 77 -10.43 2.50 -3.96
C THR A 77 -11.52 1.41 -3.96
N GLN A 78 -12.59 1.61 -3.21
CA GLN A 78 -13.63 0.60 -3.08
C GLN A 78 -14.19 0.10 -4.42
N ASP A 79 -14.39 0.99 -5.37
CA ASP A 79 -15.12 0.76 -6.62
C ASP A 79 -14.51 1.52 -7.83
N GLU A 80 -13.34 2.13 -7.64
CA GLU A 80 -12.67 2.97 -8.63
C GLU A 80 -11.16 2.82 -8.56
N VAL A 81 -10.47 3.13 -9.66
CA VAL A 81 -9.03 3.37 -9.70
C VAL A 81 -8.78 4.78 -10.21
N HIS A 82 -8.14 5.59 -9.37
CA HIS A 82 -7.77 6.97 -9.70
C HIS A 82 -6.38 7.03 -10.30
N LEU A 83 -6.25 7.69 -11.44
CA LEU A 83 -4.96 8.02 -12.04
C LEU A 83 -4.61 9.48 -11.75
N LEU A 84 -3.43 9.69 -11.20
CA LEU A 84 -2.88 10.99 -10.92
C LEU A 84 -1.52 11.14 -11.64
N THR A 85 -1.19 12.37 -12.00
CA THR A 85 0.11 12.65 -12.62
C THR A 85 0.82 13.77 -11.87
N ASN A 86 2.10 13.56 -11.58
CA ASN A 86 2.94 14.58 -10.96
C ASN A 86 3.14 15.76 -11.90
N SER A 87 2.92 16.97 -11.39
CA SER A 87 3.10 18.24 -12.08
C SER A 87 4.00 19.17 -11.26
N PRO A 88 5.35 19.05 -11.40
CA PRO A 88 6.30 19.87 -10.62
C PRO A 88 6.09 21.37 -10.82
N GLY A 89 5.74 21.81 -12.02
CA GLY A 89 5.48 23.23 -12.32
C GLY A 89 4.27 23.78 -11.55
N LEU A 90 3.22 22.98 -11.34
CA LEU A 90 2.10 23.36 -10.47
C LEU A 90 2.51 23.32 -8.99
N ALA A 91 3.35 22.36 -8.59
CA ALA A 91 3.82 22.23 -7.21
C ALA A 91 4.55 23.49 -6.74
N ALA A 92 5.50 23.98 -7.54
CA ALA A 92 6.30 25.17 -7.24
C ALA A 92 5.45 26.43 -7.01
N HIS A 93 4.31 26.52 -7.70
CA HIS A 93 3.41 27.67 -7.67
C HIS A 93 2.06 27.37 -7.02
N TYR A 94 2.03 26.41 -6.07
CA TYR A 94 0.77 26.05 -5.39
C TYR A 94 0.14 27.25 -4.69
N PRO A 95 -1.11 27.65 -5.01
CA PRO A 95 -1.63 29.00 -4.69
C PRO A 95 -1.57 29.38 -3.22
N SER A 96 -1.93 28.47 -2.32
CA SER A 96 -1.95 28.77 -0.88
C SER A 96 -0.59 28.59 -0.19
N LYS A 97 0.40 27.97 -0.85
CA LYS A 97 1.74 27.66 -0.29
C LYS A 97 2.80 27.61 -1.40
N PRO A 98 3.10 28.73 -2.09
CA PRO A 98 4.14 28.76 -3.13
C PRO A 98 5.50 28.31 -2.58
N GLY A 99 6.29 27.60 -3.40
CA GLY A 99 7.62 27.13 -3.05
C GLY A 99 7.68 26.06 -1.95
N THR A 100 6.52 25.50 -1.57
CA THR A 100 6.44 24.53 -0.47
C THR A 100 6.61 23.09 -0.92
N TYR A 101 6.08 22.76 -2.09
CA TYR A 101 6.01 21.37 -2.57
C TYR A 101 6.96 21.12 -3.73
N ASP A 102 7.62 19.98 -3.73
CA ASP A 102 8.51 19.52 -4.81
C ASP A 102 7.79 18.68 -5.87
N ALA A 103 6.60 18.18 -5.55
CA ALA A 103 5.74 17.44 -6.46
C ALA A 103 4.26 17.73 -6.16
N LEU A 104 3.41 17.60 -7.18
CA LEU A 104 1.96 17.70 -7.04
C LEU A 104 1.28 16.66 -7.92
N PHE A 105 0.75 15.62 -7.31
CA PHE A 105 -0.03 14.61 -8.00
C PHE A 105 -1.45 15.12 -8.24
N MET A 106 -1.78 15.36 -9.52
CA MET A 106 -3.06 15.89 -9.98
C MET A 106 -3.94 14.77 -10.56
N PRO A 107 -5.23 14.70 -10.23
CA PRO A 107 -6.15 13.75 -10.86
C PRO A 107 -6.19 13.94 -12.38
N ARG A 108 -6.18 12.83 -13.12
CA ARG A 108 -6.26 12.85 -14.60
C ARG A 108 -7.37 11.98 -15.17
N ALA A 109 -7.59 10.82 -14.57
CA ALA A 109 -8.64 9.90 -14.96
C ALA A 109 -9.13 9.08 -13.77
N THR A 110 -10.32 8.53 -13.90
CA THR A 110 -10.88 7.55 -12.97
C THR A 110 -11.49 6.42 -13.77
N PHE A 111 -11.10 5.18 -13.44
CA PHE A 111 -11.72 3.99 -13.97
C PHE A 111 -12.75 3.46 -12.97
N TYR A 112 -13.97 3.21 -13.43
CA TYR A 112 -15.06 2.63 -12.64
C TYR A 112 -15.00 1.12 -12.74
N THR A 113 -14.39 0.48 -11.75
CA THR A 113 -14.17 -0.98 -11.75
C THR A 113 -15.34 -1.77 -11.15
N GLY A 114 -16.20 -1.09 -10.39
CA GLY A 114 -17.13 -1.76 -9.49
C GLY A 114 -16.39 -2.35 -8.27
N GLN A 115 -17.13 -3.02 -7.40
CA GLN A 115 -16.60 -3.56 -6.14
C GLN A 115 -15.92 -4.91 -6.39
N ILE A 116 -14.69 -4.89 -6.85
CA ILE A 116 -13.88 -6.08 -7.14
C ILE A 116 -12.79 -6.35 -6.10
N ASP A 117 -12.71 -5.53 -5.05
CA ASP A 117 -11.79 -5.66 -3.92
C ASP A 117 -10.32 -5.74 -4.39
N ILE A 118 -9.84 -4.63 -4.99
CA ILE A 118 -8.48 -4.56 -5.53
C ILE A 118 -7.46 -4.48 -4.39
N HIS A 119 -6.80 -5.60 -4.09
CA HIS A 119 -5.84 -5.68 -3.01
C HIS A 119 -4.47 -5.11 -3.35
N ASP A 120 -4.04 -5.21 -4.59
CA ASP A 120 -2.72 -4.76 -5.04
C ASP A 120 -2.82 -4.15 -6.44
N LEU A 121 -1.98 -3.16 -6.74
CA LEU A 121 -1.83 -2.51 -8.03
C LEU A 121 -0.36 -2.45 -8.41
N GLU A 122 -0.06 -2.70 -9.68
CA GLU A 122 1.28 -2.50 -10.21
C GLU A 122 1.24 -2.10 -11.70
N TRP A 123 2.15 -1.21 -12.09
CA TRP A 123 2.34 -0.87 -13.48
C TRP A 123 3.21 -1.89 -14.18
N GLY A 124 2.70 -2.48 -15.23
CA GLY A 124 3.47 -3.29 -16.17
C GLY A 124 3.88 -2.51 -17.42
N ASP A 125 4.49 -3.21 -18.38
CA ASP A 125 4.93 -2.61 -19.64
C ASP A 125 3.74 -2.25 -20.54
N ASP A 126 2.67 -3.03 -20.45
CA ASP A 126 1.49 -2.96 -21.32
C ASP A 126 0.21 -2.54 -20.58
N GLY A 127 0.33 -1.92 -19.41
CA GLY A 127 -0.82 -1.37 -18.69
C GLY A 127 -0.75 -1.46 -17.17
N LEU A 128 -1.86 -1.14 -16.54
CA LEU A 128 -2.03 -1.20 -15.09
C LEU A 128 -2.63 -2.55 -14.70
N TYR A 129 -1.89 -3.34 -13.92
CA TYR A 129 -2.33 -4.61 -13.37
C TYR A 129 -2.93 -4.44 -11.98
N ALA A 130 -3.93 -5.25 -11.68
CA ALA A 130 -4.62 -5.26 -10.40
C ALA A 130 -4.85 -6.70 -9.92
N VAL A 131 -4.72 -6.91 -8.61
CA VAL A 131 -5.18 -8.14 -7.97
C VAL A 131 -6.64 -7.99 -7.62
N ASN A 132 -7.50 -8.67 -8.37
CA ASN A 132 -8.94 -8.72 -8.17
C ASN A 132 -9.28 -9.89 -7.23
N THR A 133 -9.35 -9.59 -5.95
CA THR A 133 -9.59 -10.59 -4.90
C THR A 133 -10.97 -11.20 -5.01
N SER A 134 -11.99 -10.40 -5.31
CA SER A 134 -13.36 -10.89 -5.44
C SER A 134 -13.52 -11.98 -6.50
N PHE A 135 -12.75 -11.89 -7.59
CA PHE A 135 -12.77 -12.87 -8.69
C PHE A 135 -11.59 -13.84 -8.66
N SER A 136 -10.70 -13.73 -7.68
CA SER A 136 -9.49 -14.56 -7.55
C SER A 136 -8.64 -14.57 -8.82
N CYS A 137 -8.36 -13.40 -9.39
CA CYS A 137 -7.58 -13.26 -10.62
C CYS A 137 -6.69 -12.03 -10.60
N ILE A 138 -5.66 -12.02 -11.44
CA ILE A 138 -4.96 -10.81 -11.85
C ILE A 138 -5.65 -10.28 -13.10
N CYS A 139 -5.88 -8.99 -13.16
CA CYS A 139 -6.55 -8.33 -14.28
C CYS A 139 -5.83 -7.05 -14.67
N LYS A 140 -6.13 -6.51 -15.86
CA LYS A 140 -5.82 -5.15 -16.26
C LYS A 140 -6.99 -4.24 -16.01
N ILE A 141 -6.66 -2.99 -15.70
CA ILE A 141 -7.59 -1.88 -15.58
C ILE A 141 -7.43 -1.02 -16.84
N ASP A 142 -8.50 -0.91 -17.60
CA ASP A 142 -8.55 -0.18 -18.86
C ASP A 142 -9.89 0.55 -19.04
N GLU A 143 -10.05 1.26 -20.16
CA GLU A 143 -11.24 2.06 -20.45
C GLU A 143 -12.41 1.27 -21.06
N HIS A 144 -12.24 -0.01 -21.36
CA HIS A 144 -13.24 -0.78 -22.09
C HIS A 144 -14.18 -1.58 -21.18
N PHE A 145 -13.60 -2.13 -20.09
CA PHE A 145 -14.33 -3.03 -19.18
C PHE A 145 -14.09 -2.62 -17.72
N SER A 146 -14.92 -3.12 -16.81
CA SER A 146 -14.67 -3.00 -15.37
C SER A 146 -13.30 -3.56 -14.98
N PHE A 147 -12.89 -4.64 -15.63
CA PHE A 147 -11.58 -5.24 -15.58
C PHE A 147 -11.41 -6.28 -16.70
N THR A 148 -10.19 -6.49 -17.16
CA THR A 148 -9.85 -7.52 -18.16
C THR A 148 -9.00 -8.60 -17.49
N PRO A 149 -9.53 -9.81 -17.21
CA PRO A 149 -8.76 -10.89 -16.60
C PRO A 149 -7.57 -11.28 -17.48
N VAL A 150 -6.38 -11.45 -16.89
CA VAL A 150 -5.17 -11.87 -17.60
C VAL A 150 -4.61 -13.19 -17.06
N TRP A 151 -4.86 -13.50 -15.79
CA TRP A 151 -4.43 -14.73 -15.17
C TRP A 151 -5.29 -15.08 -13.95
N LYS A 152 -5.49 -16.36 -13.69
CA LYS A 152 -6.05 -16.89 -12.46
C LYS A 152 -5.29 -18.13 -12.03
N PRO A 153 -5.25 -18.48 -10.74
CA PRO A 153 -4.66 -19.72 -10.28
C PRO A 153 -5.31 -20.94 -10.97
N SER A 154 -4.51 -21.96 -11.26
CA SER A 154 -4.97 -23.20 -11.93
C SER A 154 -6.06 -23.93 -11.15
N PHE A 155 -6.03 -23.87 -9.81
CA PHE A 155 -7.02 -24.45 -8.92
C PHE A 155 -8.36 -23.69 -8.87
N VAL A 156 -8.44 -22.47 -9.37
CA VAL A 156 -9.70 -21.71 -9.50
C VAL A 156 -10.38 -22.12 -10.80
N SER A 157 -11.47 -22.87 -10.73
CA SER A 157 -12.14 -23.46 -11.91
C SER A 157 -12.73 -22.40 -12.85
N GLN A 158 -13.36 -21.36 -12.30
CA GLN A 158 -14.02 -20.30 -13.07
C GLN A 158 -13.93 -18.95 -12.37
N LEU A 159 -14.05 -17.87 -13.14
CA LEU A 159 -14.18 -16.51 -12.61
C LEU A 159 -15.60 -16.35 -12.03
N SER A 160 -15.65 -16.05 -10.73
CA SER A 160 -16.90 -15.75 -10.02
C SER A 160 -16.63 -14.81 -8.86
N HIS A 161 -17.60 -13.94 -8.54
CA HIS A 161 -17.51 -12.96 -7.44
C HIS A 161 -17.69 -13.64 -6.08
N GLU A 162 -16.73 -14.49 -5.68
CA GLU A 162 -16.84 -15.35 -4.50
C GLU A 162 -15.64 -15.29 -3.55
N ASP A 163 -14.56 -14.59 -3.92
CA ASP A 163 -13.32 -14.51 -3.13
C ASP A 163 -12.84 -15.91 -2.69
N ARG A 164 -12.63 -16.81 -3.65
CA ARG A 164 -12.41 -18.24 -3.38
C ARG A 164 -11.12 -18.52 -2.62
N CYS A 165 -10.00 -17.91 -3.02
CA CYS A 165 -8.68 -18.16 -2.43
C CYS A 165 -8.07 -16.96 -1.72
N HIS A 166 -8.74 -15.81 -1.72
CA HIS A 166 -8.22 -14.53 -1.25
C HIS A 166 -6.86 -14.19 -1.86
N LEU A 167 -6.85 -14.12 -3.21
CA LEU A 167 -5.71 -13.63 -3.94
C LEU A 167 -5.48 -12.16 -3.54
N ASN A 168 -4.26 -11.80 -3.10
CA ASN A 168 -4.10 -10.53 -2.38
C ASN A 168 -2.82 -9.75 -2.70
N GLY A 169 -1.91 -10.28 -3.48
CA GLY A 169 -0.71 -9.56 -3.87
C GLY A 169 -0.06 -10.13 -5.12
N MET A 170 0.70 -9.30 -5.81
CA MET A 170 1.51 -9.69 -6.95
C MET A 170 2.89 -9.05 -6.90
N ALA A 171 3.90 -9.75 -7.38
CA ALA A 171 5.23 -9.21 -7.63
C ALA A 171 5.51 -9.22 -9.12
N MET A 172 6.01 -8.09 -9.62
CA MET A 172 6.33 -7.89 -11.04
C MET A 172 7.76 -8.30 -11.35
N GLN A 173 7.96 -8.90 -12.52
CA GLN A 173 9.28 -9.12 -13.11
C GLN A 173 9.23 -8.78 -14.59
N ASN A 174 10.19 -8.02 -15.07
CA ASN A 174 10.29 -7.61 -16.48
C ASN A 174 8.96 -7.04 -17.02
N GLY A 175 8.30 -6.19 -16.23
CA GLY A 175 7.05 -5.53 -16.64
C GLY A 175 5.79 -6.40 -16.62
N HIS A 176 5.86 -7.63 -16.10
CA HIS A 176 4.71 -8.54 -16.03
C HIS A 176 4.58 -9.18 -14.64
N PRO A 177 3.36 -9.55 -14.21
CA PRO A 177 3.15 -10.33 -12.99
C PRO A 177 3.92 -11.66 -13.02
N ARG A 178 4.73 -11.91 -12.00
CA ARG A 178 5.57 -13.12 -11.93
C ARG A 178 5.24 -14.01 -10.74
N TYR A 179 4.94 -13.43 -9.59
CA TYR A 179 4.52 -14.16 -8.40
C TYR A 179 3.22 -13.57 -7.85
N ALA A 180 2.39 -14.43 -7.26
CA ALA A 180 1.17 -14.03 -6.59
C ALA A 180 1.07 -14.67 -5.20
N THR A 181 0.33 -14.02 -4.28
CA THR A 181 0.02 -14.58 -2.96
C THR A 181 -1.47 -14.78 -2.78
N ALA A 182 -1.84 -15.90 -2.15
CA ALA A 182 -3.20 -16.22 -1.76
C ALA A 182 -3.24 -16.88 -0.38
N PHE A 183 -4.41 -16.87 0.28
CA PHE A 183 -4.56 -17.48 1.61
C PHE A 183 -4.78 -18.98 1.59
N ASN A 184 -5.23 -19.52 0.48
CA ASN A 184 -5.33 -20.98 0.26
C ASN A 184 -5.39 -21.30 -1.24
N GLN A 185 -5.46 -22.60 -1.56
CA GLN A 185 -5.70 -23.14 -2.90
C GLN A 185 -7.14 -23.64 -3.07
N GLY A 186 -8.10 -22.92 -2.46
CA GLY A 186 -9.50 -23.32 -2.49
C GLY A 186 -10.26 -22.81 -3.71
N ASP A 187 -11.30 -23.57 -4.12
CA ASP A 187 -12.15 -23.28 -5.27
C ASP A 187 -13.64 -23.13 -4.88
N THR A 188 -13.91 -22.79 -3.64
CA THR A 188 -15.28 -22.51 -3.16
C THR A 188 -15.32 -21.16 -2.45
N ARG A 189 -16.51 -20.57 -2.37
CA ARG A 189 -16.73 -19.25 -1.79
C ARG A 189 -16.08 -19.11 -0.43
N GLN A 190 -15.11 -18.18 -0.32
CA GLN A 190 -14.40 -17.81 0.92
C GLN A 190 -13.81 -19.00 1.69
N SER A 191 -13.42 -20.08 1.03
CA SER A 191 -12.84 -21.29 1.65
C SER A 191 -11.56 -21.01 2.44
N TRP A 192 -10.86 -19.91 2.15
CA TRP A 192 -9.66 -19.47 2.84
C TRP A 192 -9.86 -19.16 4.34
N ARG A 193 -11.12 -18.93 4.78
CA ARG A 193 -11.41 -18.54 6.19
C ARG A 193 -11.16 -19.65 7.21
N GLU A 194 -11.08 -20.90 6.80
CA GLU A 194 -11.01 -22.05 7.73
C GLU A 194 -9.63 -22.20 8.40
N ASN A 195 -8.53 -22.05 7.65
CA ASN A 195 -7.17 -22.33 8.13
C ASN A 195 -6.15 -21.26 7.71
N ILE A 196 -6.49 -19.99 7.84
CA ILE A 196 -5.74 -18.83 7.33
C ILE A 196 -4.27 -18.74 7.78
N THR A 197 -3.89 -19.43 8.85
CA THR A 197 -2.53 -19.40 9.40
C THR A 197 -1.60 -20.50 8.84
N LYS A 198 -2.13 -21.41 8.00
CA LYS A 198 -1.39 -22.60 7.55
C LYS A 198 -1.61 -22.98 6.09
N THR A 199 -2.42 -22.25 5.36
CA THR A 199 -2.83 -22.63 4.00
C THR A 199 -2.41 -21.62 2.93
N GLY A 200 -1.75 -20.54 3.35
CA GLY A 200 -1.29 -19.51 2.43
C GLY A 200 -0.21 -20.00 1.47
N VAL A 201 -0.18 -19.42 0.28
CA VAL A 201 0.72 -19.83 -0.81
C VAL A 201 1.36 -18.64 -1.50
N VAL A 202 2.57 -18.84 -1.99
CA VAL A 202 3.18 -18.05 -3.06
C VAL A 202 3.11 -18.88 -4.33
N ILE A 203 2.55 -18.32 -5.38
CA ILE A 203 2.34 -18.98 -6.67
C ILE A 203 3.30 -18.37 -7.69
N ASP A 204 3.99 -19.21 -8.42
CA ASP A 204 4.71 -18.84 -9.63
C ASP A 204 3.70 -18.76 -10.79
N ILE A 205 3.49 -17.56 -11.33
CA ILE A 205 2.47 -17.31 -12.35
C ILE A 205 2.82 -17.98 -13.69
N GLU A 206 4.11 -18.08 -14.00
CA GLU A 206 4.58 -18.64 -15.27
C GLU A 206 4.38 -20.15 -15.32
N SER A 207 4.73 -20.88 -14.26
CA SER A 207 4.50 -22.33 -14.17
C SER A 207 3.07 -22.67 -13.78
N GLY A 208 2.36 -21.77 -13.08
CA GLY A 208 1.05 -22.01 -12.49
C GLY A 208 1.08 -22.84 -11.21
N GLU A 209 2.27 -23.16 -10.69
CA GLU A 209 2.48 -24.01 -9.52
C GLU A 209 2.73 -23.18 -8.24
N ALA A 210 2.45 -23.78 -7.09
CA ALA A 210 2.81 -23.19 -5.81
C ALA A 210 4.33 -23.29 -5.60
N LEU A 211 5.00 -22.13 -5.50
CA LEU A 211 6.41 -22.04 -5.13
C LEU A 211 6.63 -22.36 -3.65
N LEU A 212 5.71 -21.91 -2.80
CA LEU A 212 5.79 -22.07 -1.35
C LEU A 212 4.38 -22.18 -0.76
N GLU A 213 4.20 -23.12 0.15
CA GLU A 213 2.91 -23.42 0.79
C GLU A 213 3.00 -23.36 2.32
N GLY A 214 1.85 -23.46 2.98
CA GLY A 214 1.79 -23.55 4.45
C GLY A 214 1.99 -22.19 5.14
N LEU A 215 1.85 -21.08 4.45
CA LEU A 215 2.17 -19.75 4.94
C LEU A 215 1.04 -19.15 5.78
N ALA A 216 1.42 -18.32 6.75
CA ALA A 216 0.52 -17.64 7.67
C ALA A 216 0.05 -16.29 7.10
N MET A 217 -0.97 -16.29 6.24
CA MET A 217 -1.53 -15.10 5.58
C MET A 217 -0.49 -14.29 4.80
N PRO A 218 0.08 -14.83 3.71
CA PRO A 218 1.07 -14.11 2.91
C PRO A 218 0.45 -12.88 2.23
N HIS A 219 1.17 -11.74 2.26
CA HIS A 219 0.77 -10.48 1.64
C HIS A 219 1.96 -9.75 1.02
N SER A 220 1.66 -8.80 0.16
CA SER A 220 2.61 -7.81 -0.37
C SER A 220 3.89 -8.45 -0.90
N PRO A 221 3.82 -9.45 -1.79
CA PRO A 221 5.00 -9.98 -2.45
C PRO A 221 5.67 -8.86 -3.26
N ARG A 222 6.98 -8.71 -3.14
CA ARG A 222 7.75 -7.72 -3.90
C ARG A 222 9.07 -8.31 -4.35
N LEU A 223 9.41 -8.08 -5.60
CA LEU A 223 10.70 -8.50 -6.17
C LEU A 223 11.66 -7.30 -6.17
N TYR A 224 12.72 -7.38 -5.36
CA TYR A 224 13.76 -6.37 -5.26
C TYR A 224 15.12 -6.96 -5.58
N ASP A 225 15.80 -6.46 -6.61
CA ASP A 225 17.14 -6.94 -7.05
C ASP A 225 17.19 -8.47 -7.25
N GLY A 226 16.11 -9.04 -7.82
CA GLY A 226 15.98 -10.48 -8.03
C GLY A 226 15.62 -11.31 -6.80
N GLN A 227 15.47 -10.69 -5.64
CA GLN A 227 15.06 -11.36 -4.39
C GLN A 227 13.56 -11.16 -4.15
N LEU A 228 12.84 -12.24 -3.91
CA LEU A 228 11.41 -12.20 -3.58
C LEU A 228 11.21 -12.04 -2.06
N TYR A 229 10.55 -10.96 -1.68
CA TYR A 229 10.16 -10.69 -0.29
C TYR A 229 8.65 -10.84 -0.14
N VAL A 230 8.22 -11.42 0.98
CA VAL A 230 6.79 -11.63 1.31
C VAL A 230 6.56 -11.32 2.79
N LEU A 231 5.43 -10.71 3.11
CA LEU A 231 4.99 -10.51 4.49
C LEU A 231 4.09 -11.67 4.92
N LEU A 232 4.36 -12.28 6.05
CA LEU A 232 3.47 -13.23 6.71
C LEU A 232 2.68 -12.49 7.80
N SER A 233 1.47 -12.04 7.44
CA SER A 233 0.71 -11.10 8.29
C SER A 233 0.33 -11.68 9.63
N ALA A 234 -0.01 -12.97 9.70
CA ALA A 234 -0.46 -13.61 10.93
C ALA A 234 0.66 -13.92 11.93
N THR A 235 1.93 -13.95 11.48
CA THR A 235 3.10 -14.16 12.34
C THR A 235 3.97 -12.91 12.49
N GLY A 236 3.69 -11.86 11.70
CA GLY A 236 4.46 -10.61 11.73
C GLY A 236 5.84 -10.73 11.14
N GLU A 237 6.04 -11.60 10.17
CA GLU A 237 7.35 -11.89 9.59
C GLU A 237 7.51 -11.24 8.21
N LEU A 238 8.70 -10.72 7.95
CA LEU A 238 9.22 -10.47 6.61
C LEU A 238 10.11 -11.65 6.24
N ILE A 239 9.75 -12.36 5.19
CA ILE A 239 10.56 -13.45 4.65
C ILE A 239 11.19 -13.07 3.31
N ARG A 240 12.33 -13.68 3.01
CA ARG A 240 12.98 -13.67 1.71
C ARG A 240 12.92 -15.07 1.13
N VAL A 241 12.31 -15.23 -0.02
CA VAL A 241 12.08 -16.53 -0.68
C VAL A 241 13.10 -16.70 -1.79
N ALA A 242 13.70 -17.88 -1.88
CA ALA A 242 14.52 -18.30 -2.99
C ALA A 242 13.62 -18.81 -4.14
N PRO A 243 13.62 -18.13 -5.31
CA PRO A 243 12.72 -18.50 -6.40
C PRO A 243 13.02 -19.87 -7.02
N GLU A 244 14.23 -20.40 -6.79
CA GLU A 244 14.72 -21.63 -7.42
C GLU A 244 14.12 -22.88 -6.79
N ASP A 245 13.87 -22.87 -5.49
CA ASP A 245 13.43 -24.06 -4.74
C ASP A 245 12.32 -23.78 -3.71
N GLY A 246 11.88 -22.52 -3.59
CA GLY A 246 10.86 -22.11 -2.62
C GLY A 246 11.34 -22.09 -1.17
N SER A 247 12.62 -22.35 -0.88
CA SER A 247 13.15 -22.16 0.48
C SER A 247 13.08 -20.68 0.88
N TYR A 248 13.00 -20.41 2.19
CA TYR A 248 12.97 -19.03 2.66
C TYR A 248 13.71 -18.82 3.96
N ASP A 249 14.20 -17.60 4.14
CA ASP A 249 14.77 -17.08 5.38
C ASP A 249 13.85 -16.03 5.99
N VAL A 250 13.75 -16.01 7.31
CA VAL A 250 13.08 -14.93 8.03
C VAL A 250 14.05 -13.77 8.19
N VAL A 251 13.80 -12.67 7.48
CA VAL A 251 14.61 -11.46 7.53
C VAL A 251 14.34 -10.67 8.81
N ALA A 252 13.07 -10.52 9.19
CA ALA A 252 12.69 -9.79 10.41
C ALA A 252 11.40 -10.35 11.01
N ARG A 253 11.27 -10.23 12.34
CA ARG A 253 10.03 -10.51 13.09
C ARG A 253 9.53 -9.24 13.75
N LEU A 254 8.30 -8.86 13.42
CA LEU A 254 7.63 -7.67 13.90
C LEU A 254 6.42 -8.09 14.75
N ASN A 255 6.31 -7.57 15.96
CA ASN A 255 5.20 -7.92 16.86
C ASN A 255 3.90 -7.20 16.46
N SER A 256 3.45 -7.40 15.23
CA SER A 256 2.25 -6.76 14.68
C SER A 256 1.71 -7.52 13.48
N PHE A 257 0.47 -7.26 13.11
CA PHE A 257 -0.08 -7.70 11.83
C PHE A 257 0.53 -6.84 10.72
N VAL A 258 1.30 -7.46 9.82
CA VAL A 258 2.09 -6.76 8.79
C VAL A 258 1.39 -6.78 7.44
N ARG A 259 1.35 -5.62 6.75
CA ARG A 259 0.80 -5.47 5.41
C ARG A 259 1.30 -4.18 4.75
N GLY A 260 1.53 -4.23 3.44
CA GLY A 260 2.15 -3.12 2.71
C GLY A 260 3.68 -3.13 2.87
N LEU A 261 4.39 -3.25 1.76
CA LEU A 261 5.84 -3.37 1.70
C LEU A 261 6.39 -2.44 0.63
N GLY A 262 7.13 -1.42 1.05
CA GLY A 262 7.91 -0.54 0.18
C GLY A 262 9.40 -0.60 0.50
N ARG A 263 10.27 -0.29 -0.47
CA ARG A 263 11.74 -0.28 -0.29
C ARG A 263 12.35 1.03 -0.77
N CYS A 264 13.35 1.51 -0.03
CA CYS A 264 14.27 2.55 -0.48
C CYS A 264 15.70 2.19 -0.07
N GLY A 265 16.58 1.98 -1.05
CA GLY A 265 17.94 1.48 -0.80
C GLY A 265 17.90 0.14 -0.04
N ASP A 266 18.62 0.06 1.06
CA ASP A 266 18.69 -1.12 1.92
C ASP A 266 17.57 -1.20 2.97
N TYR A 267 16.58 -0.32 2.90
CA TYR A 267 15.54 -0.21 3.92
C TYR A 267 14.18 -0.63 3.38
N ALA A 268 13.54 -1.59 4.07
CA ALA A 268 12.14 -1.96 3.87
C ALA A 268 11.25 -1.18 4.85
N PHE A 269 10.15 -0.65 4.31
CA PHE A 269 9.11 0.04 5.06
C PHE A 269 7.88 -0.86 5.10
N ILE A 270 7.49 -1.28 6.30
CA ILE A 270 6.47 -2.32 6.51
C ILE A 270 5.32 -1.72 7.31
N GLY A 271 4.12 -1.81 6.77
CA GLY A 271 2.89 -1.39 7.45
C GLY A 271 2.53 -2.33 8.58
N LEU A 272 2.19 -1.76 9.71
CA LEU A 272 1.75 -2.42 10.93
C LEU A 272 0.28 -2.07 11.16
N SER A 273 -0.56 -3.07 11.39
CA SER A 273 -1.97 -2.88 11.64
C SER A 273 -2.37 -3.39 13.01
N ARG A 274 -3.32 -2.69 13.63
CA ARG A 274 -3.99 -3.14 14.85
C ARG A 274 -5.02 -4.19 14.50
N LEU A 275 -4.96 -5.35 15.14
CA LEU A 275 -5.99 -6.35 15.02
C LEU A 275 -7.26 -5.92 15.76
N ARG A 276 -8.41 -6.11 15.10
CA ARG A 276 -9.71 -5.79 15.67
C ARG A 276 -10.18 -6.95 16.55
N ALA A 277 -10.47 -6.67 17.80
CA ALA A 277 -11.06 -7.64 18.73
C ALA A 277 -12.42 -8.23 18.24
N ASN A 278 -13.10 -7.51 17.33
CA ASN A 278 -14.44 -7.90 16.84
C ASN A 278 -14.43 -8.70 15.53
N SER A 279 -13.26 -9.03 14.96
CA SER A 279 -13.18 -9.82 13.74
C SER A 279 -13.13 -11.31 14.07
N SER A 280 -14.17 -12.05 13.74
CA SER A 280 -14.20 -13.51 13.90
C SER A 280 -13.08 -14.23 13.12
N THR A 281 -12.60 -13.61 12.05
CA THR A 281 -11.49 -14.12 11.22
C THR A 281 -10.14 -13.96 11.92
N PHE A 282 -9.93 -12.82 12.62
CA PHE A 282 -8.63 -12.47 13.21
C PHE A 282 -8.51 -12.75 14.70
N ALA A 283 -9.63 -13.00 15.39
CA ALA A 283 -9.65 -13.31 16.82
C ALA A 283 -8.88 -14.60 17.21
N LYS A 284 -8.55 -15.45 16.23
CA LYS A 284 -7.80 -16.70 16.44
C LYS A 284 -6.32 -16.60 16.09
N LEU A 285 -5.83 -15.41 15.70
CA LEU A 285 -4.43 -15.25 15.33
C LEU A 285 -3.51 -15.30 16.55
N PRO A 286 -2.32 -15.93 16.44
CA PRO A 286 -1.40 -16.07 17.58
C PRO A 286 -0.91 -14.75 18.15
N MET A 287 -1.02 -13.65 17.40
CA MET A 287 -0.53 -12.32 17.76
C MET A 287 -1.62 -11.33 18.25
N GLU A 288 -2.86 -11.79 18.50
CA GLU A 288 -3.96 -10.90 18.91
C GLU A 288 -3.58 -9.96 20.07
N HIS A 289 -2.79 -10.44 21.02
CA HIS A 289 -2.33 -9.64 22.18
C HIS A 289 -1.14 -8.72 21.86
N GLN A 290 -0.49 -8.86 20.72
CA GLN A 290 0.72 -8.12 20.33
C GLN A 290 0.42 -7.00 19.34
N ALA A 291 -0.49 -7.22 18.39
CA ALA A 291 -0.86 -6.25 17.34
C ALA A 291 -1.80 -5.16 17.87
N ARG A 292 -1.27 -4.28 18.75
CA ARG A 292 -2.06 -3.24 19.45
C ARG A 292 -1.96 -1.85 18.82
N GLN A 293 -1.04 -1.63 17.91
CA GLN A 293 -0.78 -0.31 17.33
C GLN A 293 -0.59 -0.41 15.82
N ALA A 294 -1.16 0.56 15.10
CA ALA A 294 -0.88 0.76 13.69
C ALA A 294 0.33 1.69 13.51
N GLY A 295 1.05 1.50 12.42
CA GLY A 295 2.23 2.32 12.15
C GLY A 295 3.10 1.75 11.04
N ILE A 296 4.37 2.10 11.03
CA ILE A 296 5.37 1.64 10.08
C ILE A 296 6.59 1.15 10.85
N ALA A 297 7.09 -0.03 10.51
CA ALA A 297 8.42 -0.47 10.90
C ALA A 297 9.39 -0.25 9.73
N ILE A 298 10.61 0.19 10.02
CA ILE A 298 11.69 0.34 9.06
C ILE A 298 12.74 -0.71 9.37
N VAL A 299 12.96 -1.63 8.45
CA VAL A 299 13.90 -2.75 8.59
C VAL A 299 15.08 -2.54 7.65
N HIS A 300 16.29 -2.63 8.17
CA HIS A 300 17.51 -2.68 7.36
C HIS A 300 17.69 -4.10 6.82
N LEU A 301 17.42 -4.30 5.53
CA LEU A 301 17.35 -5.61 4.90
C LEU A 301 18.62 -6.46 5.05
N PRO A 302 19.85 -5.92 4.91
CA PRO A 302 21.06 -6.69 5.06
C PRO A 302 21.26 -7.31 6.45
N THR A 303 20.75 -6.68 7.51
CA THR A 303 20.92 -7.14 8.90
C THR A 303 19.65 -7.68 9.55
N GLY A 304 18.49 -7.45 8.93
CA GLY A 304 17.19 -7.77 9.52
C GLY A 304 16.80 -6.90 10.72
N ALA A 305 17.62 -5.89 11.06
CA ALA A 305 17.38 -5.05 12.23
C ALA A 305 16.25 -4.04 11.98
N THR A 306 15.32 -3.90 12.92
CA THR A 306 14.38 -2.79 12.95
C THR A 306 15.10 -1.52 13.41
N VAL A 307 15.31 -0.57 12.50
CA VAL A 307 16.09 0.65 12.74
C VAL A 307 15.21 1.87 13.01
N GLY A 308 13.92 1.79 12.76
CA GLY A 308 12.99 2.89 12.99
C GLY A 308 11.55 2.41 13.09
N GLN A 309 10.71 3.20 13.76
CA GLN A 309 9.28 2.96 13.85
C GLN A 309 8.51 4.28 13.86
N ILE A 310 7.33 4.27 13.22
CA ILE A 310 6.31 5.30 13.33
C ILE A 310 5.07 4.61 13.91
N ARG A 311 4.45 5.18 14.97
CA ARG A 311 3.29 4.59 15.64
C ARG A 311 2.17 5.60 15.73
N TYR A 312 1.02 5.29 15.13
CA TYR A 312 -0.16 6.12 15.23
C TYR A 312 -0.83 5.98 16.60
N GLN A 313 -1.25 7.10 17.14
CA GLN A 313 -2.01 7.18 18.39
C GLN A 313 -3.50 7.35 18.11
N THR A 314 -3.84 8.00 16.99
CA THR A 314 -5.21 8.29 16.56
C THR A 314 -5.37 8.11 15.05
N SER A 315 -6.59 7.95 14.61
CA SER A 315 -7.07 8.01 13.21
C SER A 315 -6.63 6.86 12.30
N VAL A 316 -5.59 6.10 12.65
CA VAL A 316 -5.08 4.99 11.84
C VAL A 316 -5.02 3.73 12.69
N ASP A 317 -5.88 2.76 12.41
CA ASP A 317 -5.87 1.43 13.02
C ASP A 317 -5.31 0.37 12.06
N GLU A 318 -5.31 0.66 10.76
CA GLU A 318 -4.90 -0.27 9.72
C GLU A 318 -4.10 0.45 8.64
N ILE A 319 -2.98 -0.14 8.23
CA ILE A 319 -2.27 0.22 7.01
C ILE A 319 -2.51 -0.88 5.99
N TYR A 320 -2.92 -0.48 4.79
CA TYR A 320 -3.25 -1.42 3.73
C TYR A 320 -2.07 -1.63 2.78
N ASP A 321 -1.50 -0.55 2.28
CA ASP A 321 -0.34 -0.61 1.38
C ASP A 321 0.66 0.50 1.69
N ILE A 322 1.91 0.28 1.31
CA ILE A 322 3.03 1.23 1.42
C ILE A 322 3.74 1.33 0.09
N LEU A 323 3.81 2.55 -0.43
CA LEU A 323 4.57 2.92 -1.60
C LEU A 323 5.64 3.93 -1.21
N ILE A 324 6.85 3.78 -1.73
CA ILE A 324 7.91 4.78 -1.59
C ILE A 324 7.93 5.68 -2.81
N LEU A 325 8.01 6.99 -2.57
CA LEU A 325 8.16 8.03 -3.59
C LEU A 325 9.64 8.51 -3.57
N PRO A 326 10.51 7.89 -4.39
CA PRO A 326 11.94 8.23 -4.38
C PRO A 326 12.18 9.62 -4.96
N GLY A 327 13.16 10.33 -4.39
CA GLY A 327 13.55 11.66 -4.81
C GLY A 327 12.61 12.79 -4.37
N LEU A 328 11.46 12.47 -3.77
CA LEU A 328 10.47 13.45 -3.30
C LEU A 328 10.56 13.62 -1.77
N GLN A 329 10.69 14.88 -1.34
CA GLN A 329 10.82 15.22 0.07
C GLN A 329 9.59 15.92 0.64
N ARG A 330 8.80 16.58 -0.20
CA ARG A 330 7.55 17.24 0.21
C ARG A 330 6.50 17.23 -0.88
N PRO A 331 6.09 16.06 -1.35
CA PRO A 331 5.04 15.97 -2.36
C PRO A 331 3.68 16.38 -1.80
N ASN A 332 2.83 16.89 -2.68
CA ASN A 332 1.41 17.09 -2.43
C ASN A 332 0.60 16.18 -3.35
N LEU A 333 -0.61 15.87 -2.94
CA LEU A 333 -1.56 15.07 -3.68
C LEU A 333 -2.93 15.74 -3.60
N LEU A 334 -3.60 15.94 -4.72
CA LEU A 334 -4.97 16.43 -4.78
C LEU A 334 -5.91 15.30 -5.18
N ASN A 335 -7.09 15.32 -4.62
CA ASN A 335 -8.22 14.51 -5.05
C ASN A 335 -9.35 15.43 -5.59
N THR A 336 -10.44 14.86 -6.03
CA THR A 336 -11.58 15.60 -6.61
C THR A 336 -12.41 16.33 -5.56
N GLU A 337 -12.22 16.09 -4.27
CA GLU A 337 -12.88 16.84 -3.19
C GLU A 337 -12.27 18.25 -2.97
N GLN A 338 -11.03 18.46 -3.44
CA GLN A 338 -10.31 19.72 -3.25
C GLN A 338 -10.50 20.60 -4.47
N GLU A 339 -11.15 21.75 -4.34
CA GLU A 339 -11.41 22.70 -5.44
C GLU A 339 -10.14 23.08 -6.23
N ALA A 340 -8.98 23.08 -5.58
CA ALA A 340 -7.70 23.37 -6.23
C ALA A 340 -7.40 22.45 -7.44
N HIS A 341 -7.96 21.22 -7.49
CA HIS A 341 -7.73 20.33 -8.64
C HIS A 341 -8.31 20.88 -9.93
N LYS A 342 -9.38 21.69 -9.86
CA LYS A 342 -10.04 22.30 -11.02
C LYS A 342 -9.24 23.45 -11.60
N LEU A 343 -8.37 24.07 -10.80
CA LEU A 343 -7.61 25.26 -11.15
C LEU A 343 -6.22 24.94 -11.73
N GLY A 344 -5.70 23.74 -11.49
CA GLY A 344 -4.38 23.33 -11.96
C GLY A 344 -4.42 22.78 -13.38
N LEU A 345 -3.91 23.54 -14.34
CA LEU A 345 -3.86 23.17 -15.75
C LEU A 345 -2.41 22.83 -16.15
N SER A 346 -2.21 21.74 -16.86
CA SER A 346 -0.91 21.38 -17.43
C SER A 346 -1.05 20.93 -18.88
N ILE A 347 -0.18 21.46 -19.70
CA ILE A 347 0.07 21.03 -21.08
C ILE A 347 1.53 20.58 -21.19
N PRO A 348 1.98 19.94 -22.26
CA PRO A 348 3.34 19.42 -22.35
C PRO A 348 4.42 20.44 -22.01
N GLU A 349 4.28 21.70 -22.44
CA GLU A 349 5.30 22.73 -22.29
C GLU A 349 5.12 23.63 -21.06
N LYS A 350 3.92 23.69 -20.47
CA LYS A 350 3.58 24.71 -19.45
C LYS A 350 2.55 24.25 -18.45
N THR A 351 2.58 24.90 -17.30
CA THR A 351 1.57 24.73 -16.24
C THR A 351 0.97 26.07 -15.84
N TYR A 352 -0.29 26.06 -15.45
CA TYR A 352 -1.05 27.26 -15.09
C TYR A 352 -1.91 26.98 -13.86
N TRP A 353 -2.00 27.96 -12.97
CA TRP A 353 -3.08 28.05 -12.00
C TRP A 353 -4.12 29.03 -12.53
N ALA A 354 -5.30 28.53 -12.88
CA ALA A 354 -6.42 29.38 -13.26
C ALA A 354 -6.82 30.28 -12.07
N ARG A 355 -7.23 31.50 -12.36
CA ARG A 355 -7.82 32.37 -11.34
C ARG A 355 -9.25 31.91 -11.11
N PRO A 356 -9.74 31.83 -9.85
CA PRO A 356 -11.17 31.68 -9.60
C PRO A 356 -11.92 32.78 -10.32
N GLU A 357 -13.04 32.48 -10.96
CA GLU A 357 -13.94 33.49 -11.44
C GLU A 357 -14.41 34.31 -10.22
N THR A 358 -14.12 35.58 -10.20
CA THR A 358 -14.73 36.50 -9.22
C THR A 358 -16.15 36.73 -9.67
N GLU A 359 -17.13 36.20 -8.91
CA GLU A 359 -18.56 36.58 -9.05
C GLU A 359 -18.75 38.08 -8.89
#